data_d3420b17d930f7fb6b9d009996d4a740
#
_entry.id   d3420b17d930f7fb6b9d009996d4a740
#
_cell.length_a   1.000
_cell.length_b   1.000
_cell.length_c   1.000
_cell.angle_alpha   90.00
_cell.angle_beta   90.00
_cell.angle_gamma   90.00
#
_symmetry.space_group_name_H-M   'P 1'
#
loop_
_entity.id
_entity.type
_entity.pdbx_description
1 polymer ?
#
loop_
_entity_poly.entity_id
_entity_poly.type
_entity_poly.pdbx_seq_one_letter_code
_entity_poly.pdbx_strand_id
1 'polypeptide(L)'
;RAIALFDQYDADAIVVEINQGGDMVKHTLQTIRPTIPVIEVRATRGKHVRAEPISSLYSLDMISHLGTFSDMEDQLCKFTSEGYDGEDSPDRAEAAIWAFTELFPELLMGKSHEALAEDYGQYGSGSGGAWMS
;
A
#
# COMPACT_ATOMS: atom_id res chain seq x y z
N ARG A 1 -16.41 -0.02 10.67
CA ARG A 1 -16.24 0.07 9.20
C ARG A 1 -15.09 -0.83 8.72
N ALA A 2 -13.89 -0.79 9.31
CA ALA A 2 -12.73 -1.61 8.87
C ALA A 2 -13.06 -3.10 8.84
N ILE A 3 -13.66 -3.65 9.90
CA ILE A 3 -14.07 -5.06 9.98
C ILE A 3 -15.11 -5.43 8.90
N ALA A 4 -16.07 -4.53 8.63
CA ALA A 4 -17.07 -4.76 7.59
C ALA A 4 -16.43 -4.80 6.18
N LEU A 5 -15.43 -3.99 5.91
CA LEU A 5 -14.66 -4.03 4.67
C LEU A 5 -13.79 -5.29 4.59
N PHE A 6 -13.17 -5.69 5.70
CA PHE A 6 -12.41 -6.93 5.81
C PHE A 6 -13.27 -8.15 5.39
N ASP A 7 -14.49 -8.23 5.89
CA ASP A 7 -15.42 -9.31 5.54
C ASP A 7 -15.95 -9.18 4.09
N GLN A 8 -16.25 -7.95 3.66
CA GLN A 8 -16.80 -7.68 2.32
C GLN A 8 -15.82 -8.09 1.21
N TYR A 9 -14.53 -7.87 1.42
CA TYR A 9 -13.49 -8.12 0.42
C TYR A 9 -12.71 -9.41 0.68
N ASP A 10 -13.11 -10.21 1.68
CA ASP A 10 -12.41 -11.44 2.07
C ASP A 10 -10.90 -11.19 2.26
N ALA A 11 -10.58 -10.13 2.99
CA ALA A 11 -9.21 -9.68 3.17
C ALA A 11 -8.43 -10.63 4.10
N ASP A 12 -7.13 -10.79 3.86
CA ASP A 12 -6.26 -11.65 4.67
C ASP A 12 -5.85 -10.99 5.99
N ALA A 13 -5.69 -9.66 6.01
CA ALA A 13 -5.30 -8.92 7.21
C ALA A 13 -5.71 -7.44 7.14
N ILE A 14 -5.66 -6.76 8.29
CA ILE A 14 -5.74 -5.31 8.39
C ILE A 14 -4.36 -4.77 8.75
N VAL A 15 -3.79 -3.94 7.88
CA VAL A 15 -2.52 -3.25 8.15
C VAL A 15 -2.82 -1.97 8.93
N VAL A 16 -2.15 -1.79 10.06
CA VAL A 16 -2.34 -0.65 10.96
C VAL A 16 -1.01 0.03 11.24
N GLU A 17 -0.90 1.30 10.90
CA GLU A 17 0.25 2.10 11.32
C GLU A 17 0.12 2.41 12.82
N ILE A 18 1.16 2.05 13.57
CA ILE A 18 1.25 2.35 14.99
C ILE A 18 2.32 3.42 15.23
N ASN A 19 1.90 4.51 15.88
CA ASN A 19 2.75 5.57 16.41
C ASN A 19 2.99 5.35 17.91
N GLN A 20 3.71 6.26 18.58
CA GLN A 20 3.86 6.20 20.02
C GLN A 20 2.48 6.19 20.70
N GLY A 21 2.11 5.05 21.29
CA GLY A 21 0.78 4.81 21.87
C GLY A 21 -0.21 4.03 20.99
N GLY A 22 0.24 3.47 19.86
CA GLY A 22 -0.61 2.87 18.81
C GLY A 22 -1.24 1.50 19.07
N ASP A 23 -1.05 0.90 20.23
CA ASP A 23 -1.68 -0.39 20.59
C ASP A 23 -3.22 -0.30 20.66
N MET A 24 -3.76 0.94 20.70
CA MET A 24 -5.20 1.18 20.89
C MET A 24 -6.03 0.73 19.69
N VAL A 25 -5.54 0.88 18.45
CA VAL A 25 -6.31 0.50 17.25
C VAL A 25 -6.43 -1.02 17.16
N LYS A 26 -5.32 -1.73 17.35
CA LYS A 26 -5.32 -3.21 17.38
C LYS A 26 -6.21 -3.72 18.49
N HIS A 27 -6.06 -3.18 19.71
CA HIS A 27 -6.90 -3.56 20.84
C HIS A 27 -8.39 -3.33 20.55
N THR A 28 -8.75 -2.20 19.95
CA THR A 28 -10.14 -1.89 19.55
C THR A 28 -10.68 -2.91 18.54
N LEU A 29 -9.89 -3.24 17.50
CA LEU A 29 -10.28 -4.23 16.51
C LEU A 29 -10.47 -5.61 17.13
N GLN A 30 -9.54 -6.05 17.97
CA GLN A 30 -9.56 -7.35 18.65
C GLN A 30 -10.61 -7.44 19.77
N THR A 31 -11.03 -6.32 20.35
CA THR A 31 -12.16 -6.30 21.28
C THR A 31 -13.47 -6.66 20.57
N ILE A 32 -13.65 -6.21 19.32
CA ILE A 32 -14.84 -6.50 18.51
C ILE A 32 -14.73 -7.91 17.90
N ARG A 33 -13.54 -8.28 17.42
CA ARG A 33 -13.26 -9.56 16.77
C ARG A 33 -11.88 -10.08 17.18
N PRO A 34 -11.80 -10.93 18.23
CA PRO A 34 -10.53 -11.39 18.81
C PRO A 34 -9.57 -12.07 17.82
N THR A 35 -10.11 -12.73 16.80
CA THR A 35 -9.34 -13.51 15.81
C THR A 35 -8.98 -12.73 14.55
N ILE A 36 -9.29 -11.41 14.47
CA ILE A 36 -8.99 -10.63 13.28
C ILE A 36 -7.47 -10.48 13.10
N PRO A 37 -6.91 -10.83 11.92
CA PRO A 37 -5.50 -10.65 11.67
C PRO A 37 -5.15 -9.17 11.54
N VAL A 38 -4.24 -8.69 12.38
CA VAL A 38 -3.76 -7.29 12.35
C VAL A 38 -2.25 -7.29 12.19
N ILE A 39 -1.78 -6.64 11.14
CA ILE A 39 -0.35 -6.39 10.88
C ILE A 39 -0.03 -4.97 11.34
N GLU A 40 0.85 -4.85 12.32
CA GLU A 40 1.28 -3.56 12.85
C GLU A 40 2.54 -3.10 12.12
N VAL A 41 2.49 -1.90 11.57
CA VAL A 41 3.62 -1.27 10.89
C VAL A 41 4.03 0.02 11.56
N ARG A 42 5.31 0.39 11.47
CA ARG A 42 5.87 1.62 12.04
C ARG A 42 6.57 2.42 10.96
N ALA A 43 6.30 3.71 10.91
CA ALA A 43 7.04 4.62 10.06
C ALA A 43 8.45 4.85 10.61
N THR A 44 9.46 4.32 9.92
CA THR A 44 10.89 4.56 10.20
C THR A 44 11.52 5.56 9.25
N ARG A 45 10.83 5.89 8.16
CA ARG A 45 11.26 6.80 7.09
C ARG A 45 10.16 7.80 6.76
N GLY A 46 10.54 8.92 6.13
CA GLY A 46 9.59 9.93 5.68
C GLY A 46 8.55 9.38 4.68
N LYS A 47 7.39 10.02 4.61
CA LYS A 47 6.27 9.61 3.76
C LYS A 47 6.67 9.47 2.29
N HIS A 48 7.43 10.44 1.75
CA HIS A 48 7.90 10.43 0.36
C HIS A 48 8.86 9.27 0.07
N VAL A 49 9.76 8.93 1.03
CA VAL A 49 10.70 7.82 0.87
C VAL A 49 9.96 6.47 0.81
N ARG A 50 8.84 6.34 1.49
CA ARG A 50 7.98 5.15 1.42
C ARG A 50 7.16 5.09 0.14
N ALA A 51 6.79 6.25 -0.42
CA ALA A 51 6.00 6.35 -1.65
C ALA A 51 6.84 6.04 -2.91
N GLU A 52 8.14 6.32 -2.90
CA GLU A 52 9.03 6.16 -4.06
C GLU A 52 9.02 4.75 -4.66
N PRO A 53 9.23 3.65 -3.87
CA PRO A 53 9.16 2.30 -4.43
C PRO A 53 7.77 1.94 -4.97
N ILE A 54 6.70 2.46 -4.37
CA ILE A 54 5.33 2.25 -4.87
C ILE A 54 5.13 2.95 -6.21
N SER A 55 5.65 4.17 -6.39
CA SER A 55 5.66 4.86 -7.69
C SER A 55 6.36 4.03 -8.78
N SER A 56 7.45 3.34 -8.43
CA SER A 56 8.14 2.43 -9.35
C SER A 56 7.26 1.25 -9.76
N LEU A 57 6.51 0.66 -8.84
CA LEU A 57 5.57 -0.42 -9.16
C LEU A 57 4.44 0.04 -10.10
N TYR A 58 3.92 1.25 -9.93
CA TYR A 58 2.95 1.83 -10.88
C TYR A 58 3.58 1.99 -12.27
N SER A 59 4.82 2.47 -12.34
CA SER A 59 5.55 2.64 -13.62
C SER A 59 5.84 1.32 -14.33
N LEU A 60 5.88 0.21 -13.59
CA LEU A 60 6.07 -1.14 -14.10
C LEU A 60 4.76 -1.88 -14.37
N ASP A 61 3.61 -1.20 -14.32
CA ASP A 61 2.27 -1.80 -14.45
C ASP A 61 1.97 -2.94 -13.46
N MET A 62 2.66 -2.94 -12.31
CA MET A 62 2.48 -3.96 -11.26
C MET A 62 1.29 -3.66 -10.34
N ILE A 63 0.80 -2.42 -10.35
CA ILE A 63 -0.36 -1.98 -9.57
C ILE A 63 -1.41 -1.42 -10.52
N SER A 64 -2.64 -1.90 -10.37
CA SER A 64 -3.81 -1.41 -11.09
C SER A 64 -4.97 -1.16 -10.13
N HIS A 65 -5.80 -0.17 -10.41
CA HIS A 65 -7.01 0.11 -9.65
C HIS A 65 -8.23 -0.53 -10.34
N LEU A 66 -9.02 -1.27 -9.57
CA LEU A 66 -10.32 -1.76 -10.03
C LEU A 66 -11.38 -0.68 -9.77
N GLY A 67 -11.53 0.24 -10.69
CA GLY A 67 -12.39 1.42 -10.59
C GLY A 67 -11.61 2.70 -10.32
N THR A 68 -12.32 3.78 -9.97
CA THR A 68 -11.76 5.10 -9.73
C THR A 68 -11.80 5.42 -8.25
N PHE A 69 -10.66 5.82 -7.69
CA PHE A 69 -10.48 6.22 -6.29
C PHE A 69 -9.91 7.64 -6.24
N SER A 70 -10.66 8.61 -6.78
CA SER A 70 -10.18 9.97 -7.07
C SER A 70 -9.46 10.63 -5.88
N ASP A 71 -10.02 10.57 -4.67
CA ASP A 71 -9.39 11.18 -3.48
C ASP A 71 -8.02 10.55 -3.13
N MET A 72 -7.88 9.25 -3.31
CA MET A 72 -6.62 8.53 -3.08
C MET A 72 -5.62 8.82 -4.21
N GLU A 73 -6.08 8.77 -5.44
CA GLU A 73 -5.29 9.01 -6.65
C GLU A 73 -4.76 10.43 -6.68
N ASP A 74 -5.59 11.42 -6.33
CA ASP A 74 -5.18 12.82 -6.18
C ASP A 74 -4.11 13.01 -5.10
N GLN A 75 -4.22 12.28 -3.98
CA GLN A 75 -3.20 12.29 -2.95
C GLN A 75 -1.90 11.62 -3.42
N LEU A 76 -1.98 10.48 -4.11
CA LEU A 76 -0.80 9.80 -4.67
C LEU A 76 -0.04 10.71 -5.65
N CYS A 77 -0.75 11.46 -6.51
CA CYS A 77 -0.15 12.38 -7.48
C CYS A 77 0.57 13.59 -6.86
N LYS A 78 0.33 13.89 -5.58
CA LYS A 78 0.97 15.00 -4.86
C LYS A 78 2.27 14.62 -4.15
N PHE A 79 2.69 13.35 -4.20
CA PHE A 79 4.01 12.95 -3.72
C PHE A 79 5.08 13.36 -4.73
N THR A 80 6.13 14.02 -4.23
CA THR A 80 7.29 14.47 -5.00
C THR A 80 8.58 13.93 -4.37
N SER A 81 9.71 14.09 -5.04
CA SER A 81 11.03 13.75 -4.49
C SER A 81 11.38 14.56 -3.22
N GLU A 82 10.76 15.72 -3.04
CA GLU A 82 11.01 16.63 -1.91
C GLU A 82 10.00 16.42 -0.76
N GLY A 83 8.90 15.72 -1.01
CA GLY A 83 7.87 15.50 0.00
C GLY A 83 6.47 15.37 -0.58
N TYR A 84 5.49 15.65 0.26
CA TYR A 84 4.08 15.70 -0.14
C TYR A 84 3.63 17.16 -0.33
N ASP A 85 3.13 17.49 -1.52
CA ASP A 85 2.67 18.82 -1.92
C ASP A 85 1.15 18.98 -1.82
N GLY A 86 0.58 18.58 -0.70
CA GLY A 86 -0.85 18.72 -0.39
C GLY A 86 -1.08 19.54 0.86
N GLU A 87 -2.24 20.18 0.94
CA GLU A 87 -2.62 20.99 2.11
C GLU A 87 -2.98 20.11 3.32
N ASP A 88 -3.63 18.98 3.08
CA ASP A 88 -4.07 18.02 4.10
C ASP A 88 -3.17 16.79 4.18
N SER A 89 -3.31 16.01 5.25
CA SER A 89 -2.61 14.73 5.39
C SER A 89 -3.06 13.73 4.31
N PRO A 90 -2.13 13.04 3.62
CA PRO A 90 -2.45 12.07 2.58
C PRO A 90 -2.89 10.71 3.14
N ASP A 91 -3.85 10.69 4.04
CA ASP A 91 -4.23 9.50 4.82
C ASP A 91 -4.64 8.31 3.96
N ARG A 92 -5.35 8.55 2.85
CA ARG A 92 -5.77 7.48 1.92
C ARG A 92 -4.59 6.93 1.13
N ALA A 93 -3.74 7.82 0.63
CA ALA A 93 -2.53 7.41 -0.09
C ALA A 93 -1.54 6.70 0.85
N GLU A 94 -1.38 7.15 2.09
CA GLU A 94 -0.53 6.46 3.07
C GLU A 94 -1.06 5.06 3.41
N ALA A 95 -2.37 4.91 3.58
CA ALA A 95 -2.98 3.60 3.78
C ALA A 95 -2.72 2.66 2.59
N ALA A 96 -2.83 3.16 1.36
CA ALA A 96 -2.51 2.40 0.15
C ALA A 96 -1.02 2.04 0.07
N ILE A 97 -0.12 2.99 0.35
CA ILE A 97 1.33 2.76 0.37
C ILE A 97 1.69 1.65 1.37
N TRP A 98 1.11 1.66 2.57
CA TRP A 98 1.32 0.60 3.55
C TRP A 98 0.82 -0.76 3.08
N ALA A 99 -0.38 -0.80 2.48
CA ALA A 99 -0.94 -2.04 1.93
C ALA A 99 -0.05 -2.60 0.80
N PHE A 100 0.39 -1.77 -0.13
CA PHE A 100 1.30 -2.21 -1.21
C PHE A 100 2.67 -2.62 -0.68
N THR A 101 3.20 -1.92 0.33
CA THR A 101 4.47 -2.31 0.97
C THR A 101 4.38 -3.69 1.60
N GLU A 102 3.25 -4.04 2.19
CA GLU A 102 3.02 -5.35 2.78
C GLU A 102 2.85 -6.45 1.71
N LEU A 103 2.23 -6.12 0.58
CA LEU A 103 2.08 -7.03 -0.55
C LEU A 103 3.39 -7.26 -1.31
N PHE A 104 4.32 -6.31 -1.26
CA PHE A 104 5.62 -6.36 -1.94
C PHE A 104 6.76 -6.16 -0.93
N PRO A 105 7.03 -7.15 -0.07
CA PRO A 105 8.00 -7.02 1.03
C PRO A 105 9.42 -6.71 0.57
N GLU A 106 9.79 -7.04 -0.68
CA GLU A 106 11.08 -6.70 -1.27
C GLU A 106 11.34 -5.19 -1.33
N LEU A 107 10.30 -4.36 -1.35
CA LEU A 107 10.41 -2.90 -1.30
C LEU A 107 11.06 -2.41 0.00
N LEU A 108 10.87 -3.13 1.10
CA LEU A 108 11.50 -2.84 2.38
C LEU A 108 13.03 -3.01 2.35
N MET A 109 13.53 -3.80 1.41
CA MET A 109 14.97 -4.06 1.22
C MET A 109 15.67 -2.92 0.45
N GLY A 110 14.95 -1.87 0.07
CA GLY A 110 15.50 -0.68 -0.59
C GLY A 110 16.01 -0.94 -2.00
N LYS A 111 15.36 -1.83 -2.75
CA LYS A 111 15.66 -2.06 -4.16
C LYS A 111 15.41 -0.80 -4.97
N SER A 112 16.34 -0.48 -5.88
CA SER A 112 16.17 0.61 -6.84
C SER A 112 15.09 0.26 -7.88
N HIS A 113 14.59 1.29 -8.59
CA HIS A 113 13.66 1.10 -9.72
C HIS A 113 14.21 0.09 -10.74
N GLU A 114 15.51 0.14 -11.02
CA GLU A 114 16.17 -0.78 -11.95
C GLU A 114 16.14 -2.23 -11.45
N ALA A 115 16.43 -2.45 -10.17
CA ALA A 115 16.37 -3.78 -9.57
C ALA A 115 14.94 -4.34 -9.52
N LEU A 116 13.94 -3.49 -9.29
CA LEU A 116 12.53 -3.88 -9.36
C LEU A 116 12.13 -4.23 -10.80
N ALA A 117 12.58 -3.46 -11.78
CA ALA A 117 12.32 -3.73 -13.18
C ALA A 117 12.93 -5.08 -13.64
N GLU A 118 14.10 -5.45 -13.15
CA GLU A 118 14.73 -6.75 -13.43
C GLU A 118 13.94 -7.90 -12.79
N ASP A 119 13.53 -7.76 -11.53
CA ASP A 119 12.82 -8.82 -10.81
C ASP A 119 11.37 -9.03 -11.33
N TYR A 120 10.64 -7.95 -11.60
CA TYR A 120 9.22 -8.00 -11.95
C TYR A 120 8.96 -7.81 -13.46
N GLY A 121 9.87 -7.17 -14.19
CA GLY A 121 9.73 -6.96 -15.64
C GLY A 121 9.71 -8.26 -16.46
N GLN A 122 10.27 -9.36 -15.94
CA GLN A 122 10.21 -10.67 -16.58
C GLN A 122 8.81 -11.32 -16.49
N TYR A 123 7.98 -10.93 -15.54
CA TYR A 123 6.62 -11.46 -15.39
C TYR A 123 5.62 -10.82 -16.36
N GLY A 124 5.89 -9.59 -16.84
CA GLY A 124 5.02 -8.86 -17.78
C GLY A 124 5.12 -9.31 -19.24
N SER A 125 6.17 -10.01 -19.65
CA SER A 125 6.38 -10.43 -21.05
C SER A 125 5.79 -11.80 -21.39
N GLY A 126 5.14 -12.49 -20.47
CA GLY A 126 4.77 -13.90 -20.58
C GLY A 126 3.29 -14.26 -20.68
N SER A 127 2.32 -13.34 -20.72
CA SER A 127 0.92 -13.73 -20.88
C SER A 127 0.02 -12.67 -21.53
N GLY A 128 0.43 -12.23 -22.71
CA GLY A 128 -0.50 -11.61 -23.65
C GLY A 128 -1.36 -12.70 -24.30
N GLY A 129 -2.36 -13.25 -23.61
CA GLY A 129 -3.24 -14.19 -24.26
C GLY A 129 -3.94 -15.16 -23.32
N ALA A 130 -4.99 -14.75 -22.60
CA ALA A 130 -6.03 -15.68 -22.13
C ALA A 130 -7.20 -15.04 -21.36
N TRP A 131 -7.36 -13.73 -21.32
CA TRP A 131 -8.47 -13.10 -20.57
C TRP A 131 -9.43 -12.26 -21.44
N MET A 132 -9.46 -12.52 -22.78
CA MET A 132 -10.49 -12.04 -23.69
C MET A 132 -11.18 -13.24 -24.35
N SER A 133 -12.09 -13.82 -23.66
CA SER A 133 -13.18 -14.63 -24.23
C SER A 133 -14.34 -14.65 -23.25
#